data_c1eacc8c8d7ab169f97c0d599a4819f4
#
_entry.id   c1eacc8c8d7ab169f97c0d599a4819f4
#
_cell.length_a   1.000
_cell.length_b   1.000
_cell.length_c   1.000
_cell.angle_alpha   90.00
_cell.angle_beta   90.00
_cell.angle_gamma   90.00
#
_symmetry.space_group_name_H-M   'P 1'
#
loop_
_entity.id
_entity.type
_entity.pdbx_description
1 polymer ?
#
loop_
_entity_poly.entity_id
_entity_poly.type
_entity_poly.pdbx_seq_one_letter_code
_entity_poly.pdbx_strand_id
1 'polypeptide(L)'
;MLCLVAMVAACSEEPTRPDLGRLYRVGDVDTTPVIVIPGVFGSRLRDRVSGVEVWPGTSNEILFGEYRNIALDFDPVTLQVRSDKLEAYGIAEMALGHDFYGQIIDTLRRFGGYVPGTPGTAAPRGARRYYIFPYDWRQDNVEAARGLDRLIEAIRRDYANPSLRVDIVAHSMGGLIARYYLRYGTVDVLDGSEQQVTLYGTTRVRKLVLLGTPNMGSASSLHAFLIGEPVGLKRIPQEVLATLPSGYQLFPHPLVTWLIDITGAPLDDELFDGATWRRYRWSIFDRAVEGRIRAARGADADAYIAALQRYFDYRLERARRFMWALSTPEPATPIRYVLFGGDCTLTPARLALEYEIETPVARLYPSDIHRPLAGVRYDELMLEPGDGSVTKPSLLARETLDPSAPQNEDSFIPIAYWFFLCERHNRLTGNINFQDNLLNVLLTRSLPWEMTTPATH
;
A
#
# COMPACT_ATOMS: atom_id res chain seq x y z
N MET A 1 68.76 -15.68 -8.07
CA MET A 1 67.92 -14.53 -8.44
C MET A 1 66.53 -14.79 -7.88
N LEU A 2 66.27 -14.31 -6.64
CA LEU A 2 65.03 -14.50 -5.93
C LEU A 2 64.13 -13.31 -6.24
N CYS A 3 63.00 -13.56 -6.88
CA CYS A 3 61.95 -12.54 -7.05
C CYS A 3 61.10 -12.49 -5.78
N LEU A 4 61.21 -11.40 -5.06
CA LEU A 4 60.33 -11.04 -3.95
C LEU A 4 59.03 -10.51 -4.55
N VAL A 5 57.95 -11.27 -4.44
CA VAL A 5 56.58 -10.79 -4.75
C VAL A 5 56.06 -10.11 -3.48
N ALA A 6 56.02 -8.79 -3.48
CA ALA A 6 55.38 -7.99 -2.47
C ALA A 6 53.85 -8.08 -2.70
N MET A 7 53.12 -8.82 -1.87
CA MET A 7 51.67 -8.70 -1.77
C MET A 7 51.33 -7.36 -1.12
N VAL A 8 50.86 -6.43 -1.90
CA VAL A 8 50.16 -5.27 -1.38
C VAL A 8 48.78 -5.73 -0.95
N ALA A 9 48.61 -6.00 0.33
CA ALA A 9 47.30 -6.13 0.95
C ALA A 9 46.66 -4.73 0.95
N ALA A 10 45.85 -4.45 -0.07
CA ALA A 10 44.94 -3.34 -0.01
C ALA A 10 43.89 -3.68 1.06
N CYS A 11 44.04 -3.14 2.26
CA CYS A 11 42.96 -3.06 3.22
C CYS A 11 41.87 -2.18 2.60
N SER A 12 40.91 -2.79 1.91
CA SER A 12 39.63 -2.14 1.69
C SER A 12 38.95 -2.10 3.07
N GLU A 13 39.09 -0.99 3.79
CA GLU A 13 38.19 -0.71 4.89
C GLU A 13 36.77 -0.74 4.32
N GLU A 14 35.99 -1.76 4.69
CA GLU A 14 34.55 -1.74 4.44
C GLU A 14 34.03 -0.43 5.05
N PRO A 15 33.28 0.36 4.31
CA PRO A 15 32.72 1.60 4.85
C PRO A 15 31.87 1.23 6.08
N THR A 16 32.34 1.64 7.25
CA THR A 16 31.63 1.41 8.52
C THR A 16 30.27 2.09 8.40
N ARG A 17 29.20 1.34 8.67
CA ARG A 17 27.84 1.91 8.67
C ARG A 17 27.77 3.07 9.66
N PRO A 18 27.15 4.21 9.31
CA PRO A 18 26.96 5.32 10.23
C PRO A 18 26.31 4.86 11.53
N ASP A 19 26.85 5.29 12.67
CA ASP A 19 26.20 5.06 13.97
C ASP A 19 25.08 6.08 14.18
N LEU A 20 23.87 5.72 13.73
CA LEU A 20 22.67 6.57 13.87
C LEU A 20 22.36 6.86 15.35
N GLY A 21 22.67 5.93 16.26
CA GLY A 21 22.48 6.14 17.70
C GLY A 21 23.33 7.29 18.24
N ARG A 22 24.51 7.51 17.69
CA ARG A 22 25.37 8.65 18.03
C ARG A 22 24.82 9.96 17.51
N LEU A 23 24.25 9.97 16.31
CA LEU A 23 23.68 11.18 15.68
C LEU A 23 22.46 11.71 16.45
N TYR A 24 21.60 10.81 16.95
CA TYR A 24 20.31 11.18 17.55
C TYR A 24 20.25 11.11 19.09
N ARG A 25 21.39 10.86 19.77
CA ARG A 25 21.48 10.86 21.24
C ARG A 25 21.58 12.24 21.88
N VAL A 26 21.94 13.26 21.15
CA VAL A 26 22.27 14.59 21.66
C VAL A 26 21.19 15.59 21.29
N GLY A 27 20.51 16.14 22.30
CA GLY A 27 19.62 17.28 22.14
C GLY A 27 18.20 17.09 22.70
N ASP A 28 17.46 18.18 22.68
CA ASP A 28 16.03 18.23 23.04
C ASP A 28 15.19 17.66 21.88
N VAL A 29 15.04 16.33 21.87
CA VAL A 29 14.35 15.60 20.82
C VAL A 29 12.85 15.56 21.05
N ASP A 30 12.12 15.49 19.95
CA ASP A 30 10.67 15.40 19.94
C ASP A 30 10.16 14.11 20.63
N THR A 31 9.13 14.21 21.46
CA THR A 31 8.53 13.09 22.18
C THR A 31 7.17 12.66 21.60
N THR A 32 6.81 13.16 20.42
CA THR A 32 5.56 12.80 19.76
C THR A 32 5.49 11.30 19.50
N PRO A 33 4.38 10.63 19.86
CA PRO A 33 4.22 9.22 19.57
C PRO A 33 4.06 8.95 18.08
N VAL A 34 4.54 7.80 17.64
CA VAL A 34 4.52 7.35 16.24
C VAL A 34 3.60 6.14 16.09
N ILE A 35 2.76 6.14 15.06
CA ILE A 35 1.97 4.98 14.64
C ILE A 35 2.60 4.40 13.37
N VAL A 36 2.89 3.10 13.38
CA VAL A 36 3.33 2.35 12.19
C VAL A 36 2.13 1.60 11.61
N ILE A 37 1.81 1.88 10.35
CA ILE A 37 0.70 1.26 9.61
C ILE A 37 1.28 0.38 8.51
N PRO A 38 1.06 -0.94 8.53
CA PRO A 38 1.54 -1.85 7.49
C PRO A 38 0.74 -1.71 6.19
N GLY A 39 1.27 -2.27 5.10
CA GLY A 39 0.59 -2.42 3.82
C GLY A 39 -0.32 -3.64 3.77
N VAL A 40 -0.82 -3.94 2.56
CA VAL A 40 -1.55 -5.18 2.28
C VAL A 40 -0.69 -6.38 2.67
N PHE A 41 -1.30 -7.43 3.21
CA PHE A 41 -0.63 -8.62 3.75
C PHE A 41 0.29 -8.36 4.96
N GLY A 42 0.44 -7.13 5.41
CA GLY A 42 1.40 -6.75 6.46
C GLY A 42 0.90 -6.93 7.88
N SER A 43 -0.38 -7.19 8.12
CA SER A 43 -0.91 -7.59 9.43
C SER A 43 -1.09 -9.10 9.50
N ARG A 44 -0.81 -9.68 10.67
CA ARG A 44 -1.10 -11.09 10.97
C ARG A 44 -2.58 -11.24 11.28
N LEU A 45 -3.19 -12.30 10.75
CA LEU A 45 -4.59 -12.65 10.98
C LEU A 45 -4.69 -13.97 11.74
N ARG A 46 -5.58 -14.02 12.74
CA ARG A 46 -5.88 -15.25 13.47
C ARG A 46 -7.40 -15.43 13.61
N ASP A 47 -7.80 -16.67 13.82
CA ASP A 47 -9.18 -16.97 14.20
C ASP A 47 -9.43 -16.51 15.64
N ARG A 48 -10.50 -15.73 15.87
CA ARG A 48 -10.84 -15.10 17.17
C ARG A 48 -11.18 -16.12 18.25
N VAL A 49 -11.67 -17.29 17.85
CA VAL A 49 -12.16 -18.31 18.79
C VAL A 49 -11.04 -19.26 19.16
N SER A 50 -10.34 -19.81 18.15
CA SER A 50 -9.26 -20.78 18.39
C SER A 50 -7.90 -20.13 18.68
N GLY A 51 -7.71 -18.85 18.31
CA GLY A 51 -6.42 -18.16 18.39
C GLY A 51 -5.41 -18.64 17.33
N VAL A 52 -5.79 -19.57 16.45
CA VAL A 52 -4.90 -20.12 15.41
C VAL A 52 -4.62 -19.05 14.37
N GLU A 53 -3.33 -18.87 14.05
CA GLU A 53 -2.91 -17.97 12.98
C GLU A 53 -3.33 -18.54 11.62
N VAL A 54 -3.90 -17.66 10.79
CA VAL A 54 -4.36 -17.96 9.42
C VAL A 54 -3.48 -17.25 8.38
N TRP A 55 -2.97 -16.08 8.72
CA TRP A 55 -2.07 -15.32 7.85
C TRP A 55 -0.90 -14.74 8.67
N PRO A 56 0.36 -14.88 8.23
CA PRO A 56 0.81 -15.68 7.07
C PRO A 56 0.73 -17.19 7.30
N GLY A 57 0.47 -17.66 8.52
CA GLY A 57 0.38 -19.07 8.87
C GLY A 57 1.73 -19.74 9.06
N THR A 58 1.74 -21.07 9.04
CA THR A 58 2.94 -21.89 9.16
C THR A 58 3.82 -21.82 7.91
N SER A 59 5.10 -22.18 8.02
CA SER A 59 6.01 -22.24 6.87
C SER A 59 5.49 -23.13 5.74
N ASN A 60 4.76 -24.19 6.07
CA ASN A 60 4.14 -25.06 5.07
C ASN A 60 2.97 -24.36 4.33
N GLU A 61 2.15 -23.60 5.06
CA GLU A 61 1.07 -22.81 4.46
C GLU A 61 1.62 -21.68 3.59
N ILE A 62 2.71 -21.02 4.00
CA ILE A 62 3.38 -20.00 3.19
C ILE A 62 3.89 -20.58 1.86
N LEU A 63 4.42 -21.80 1.88
CA LEU A 63 4.98 -22.42 0.67
C LEU A 63 3.92 -23.06 -0.24
N PHE A 64 2.88 -23.67 0.34
CA PHE A 64 1.96 -24.54 -0.39
C PHE A 64 0.49 -24.18 -0.20
N GLY A 65 0.15 -23.20 0.61
CA GLY A 65 -1.24 -22.78 0.87
C GLY A 65 -1.84 -22.00 -0.31
N GLU A 66 -3.12 -22.26 -0.58
CA GLU A 66 -3.92 -21.46 -1.53
C GLU A 66 -4.72 -20.36 -0.82
N TYR A 67 -4.64 -20.30 0.52
CA TYR A 67 -5.28 -19.30 1.35
C TYR A 67 -6.78 -19.06 1.05
N ARG A 68 -7.52 -20.12 0.70
CA ARG A 68 -8.98 -20.00 0.47
C ARG A 68 -9.75 -19.56 1.70
N ASN A 69 -9.19 -19.82 2.89
CA ASN A 69 -9.72 -19.47 4.20
C ASN A 69 -9.65 -17.97 4.54
N ILE A 70 -8.96 -17.15 3.73
CA ILE A 70 -8.97 -15.69 3.88
C ILE A 70 -10.10 -15.01 3.10
N ALA A 71 -10.84 -15.74 2.27
CA ALA A 71 -12.00 -15.19 1.57
C ALA A 71 -13.01 -14.60 2.56
N LEU A 72 -13.58 -13.46 2.21
CA LEU A 72 -14.63 -12.83 2.98
C LEU A 72 -16.01 -13.29 2.50
N ASP A 73 -16.90 -13.54 3.44
CA ASP A 73 -18.30 -13.75 3.14
C ASP A 73 -19.01 -12.40 2.98
N PHE A 74 -20.00 -12.34 2.10
CA PHE A 74 -20.81 -11.14 1.87
C PHE A 74 -22.29 -11.48 1.81
N ASP A 75 -23.11 -10.50 2.10
CA ASP A 75 -24.56 -10.64 1.96
C ASP A 75 -24.94 -10.48 0.47
N PRO A 76 -25.65 -11.45 -0.14
CA PRO A 76 -25.96 -11.43 -1.56
C PRO A 76 -26.99 -10.34 -1.96
N VAL A 77 -27.68 -9.73 -0.99
CA VAL A 77 -28.68 -8.66 -1.23
C VAL A 77 -28.07 -7.29 -1.00
N THR A 78 -27.44 -7.08 0.17
CA THR A 78 -26.84 -5.79 0.54
C THR A 78 -25.45 -5.59 -0.01
N LEU A 79 -24.78 -6.65 -0.47
CA LEU A 79 -23.40 -6.67 -0.97
C LEU A 79 -22.38 -6.19 0.08
N GLN A 80 -22.75 -6.19 1.36
CA GLN A 80 -21.86 -5.85 2.46
C GLN A 80 -21.12 -7.09 2.95
N VAL A 81 -19.87 -6.91 3.36
CA VAL A 81 -19.10 -7.97 4.01
C VAL A 81 -19.77 -8.35 5.31
N ARG A 82 -19.94 -9.64 5.55
CA ARG A 82 -20.46 -10.18 6.81
C ARG A 82 -19.37 -10.19 7.88
N SER A 83 -19.80 -10.22 9.15
CA SER A 83 -18.87 -10.39 10.27
C SER A 83 -18.02 -11.65 10.07
N ASP A 84 -16.73 -11.51 10.18
CA ASP A 84 -15.76 -12.58 9.98
C ASP A 84 -15.20 -13.11 11.30
N LYS A 85 -14.67 -14.33 11.25
CA LYS A 85 -14.02 -15.00 12.38
C LYS A 85 -12.59 -14.52 12.60
N LEU A 86 -11.96 -13.93 11.59
CA LEU A 86 -10.58 -13.51 11.66
C LEU A 86 -10.45 -12.10 12.26
N GLU A 87 -9.34 -11.89 12.94
CA GLU A 87 -8.94 -10.58 13.44
C GLU A 87 -7.45 -10.31 13.16
N ALA A 88 -7.13 -9.06 12.90
CA ALA A 88 -5.74 -8.62 12.86
C ALA A 88 -5.24 -8.43 14.30
N TYR A 89 -4.08 -9.03 14.64
CA TYR A 89 -3.57 -9.01 16.01
C TYR A 89 -2.10 -8.56 16.14
N GLY A 90 -1.37 -8.43 15.06
CA GLY A 90 0.02 -8.02 15.05
C GLY A 90 0.51 -7.69 13.66
N ILE A 91 1.78 -7.31 13.56
CA ILE A 91 2.45 -7.03 12.29
C ILE A 91 3.18 -8.29 11.81
N ALA A 92 3.14 -8.56 10.52
CA ALA A 92 3.93 -9.62 9.90
C ALA A 92 5.36 -9.10 9.67
N GLU A 93 6.22 -9.18 10.69
CA GLU A 93 7.62 -8.68 10.61
C GLU A 93 8.35 -9.29 9.41
N MET A 94 8.17 -10.59 9.20
CA MET A 94 8.69 -11.37 8.09
C MET A 94 7.56 -11.70 7.10
N ALA A 95 7.15 -10.77 6.27
CA ALA A 95 6.25 -11.06 5.17
C ALA A 95 7.06 -11.42 3.91
N LEU A 96 6.74 -12.55 3.27
CA LEU A 96 7.34 -12.98 2.00
C LEU A 96 8.89 -13.10 2.03
N GLY A 97 9.46 -13.48 3.18
CA GLY A 97 10.90 -13.73 3.31
C GLY A 97 11.77 -12.49 3.54
N HIS A 98 11.16 -11.32 3.76
CA HIS A 98 11.86 -10.07 4.06
C HIS A 98 11.38 -9.47 5.38
N ASP A 99 12.35 -9.10 6.24
CA ASP A 99 12.11 -8.35 7.47
C ASP A 99 11.93 -6.85 7.16
N PHE A 100 10.74 -6.48 6.69
CA PHE A 100 10.45 -5.10 6.35
C PHE A 100 10.09 -4.26 7.58
N TYR A 101 9.16 -4.73 8.38
CA TYR A 101 8.65 -3.96 9.52
C TYR A 101 9.55 -4.05 10.74
N GLY A 102 10.27 -5.17 10.92
CA GLY A 102 11.27 -5.29 11.96
C GLY A 102 12.38 -4.23 11.83
N GLN A 103 12.79 -3.90 10.59
CA GLN A 103 13.76 -2.83 10.34
C GLN A 103 13.25 -1.44 10.77
N ILE A 104 11.96 -1.12 10.54
CA ILE A 104 11.36 0.14 11.04
C ILE A 104 11.36 0.15 12.57
N ILE A 105 10.88 -0.93 13.18
CA ILE A 105 10.78 -1.07 14.64
C ILE A 105 12.17 -0.96 15.27
N ASP A 106 13.17 -1.63 14.72
CA ASP A 106 14.55 -1.57 15.19
C ASP A 106 15.14 -0.16 15.06
N THR A 107 14.86 0.53 13.95
CA THR A 107 15.27 1.93 13.74
C THR A 107 14.68 2.83 14.81
N LEU A 108 13.38 2.73 15.06
CA LEU A 108 12.71 3.52 16.10
C LEU A 108 13.24 3.22 17.49
N ARG A 109 13.46 1.92 17.83
CA ARG A 109 13.91 1.50 19.16
C ARG A 109 15.37 1.82 19.41
N ARG A 110 16.27 1.34 18.54
CA ARG A 110 17.72 1.38 18.77
C ARG A 110 18.30 2.78 18.61
N PHE A 111 17.81 3.51 17.61
CA PHE A 111 18.36 4.82 17.23
C PHE A 111 17.45 5.98 17.62
N GLY A 112 16.14 5.82 17.49
CA GLY A 112 15.16 6.87 17.82
C GLY A 112 14.80 6.95 19.31
N GLY A 113 15.17 5.96 20.11
CA GLY A 113 14.84 5.91 21.55
C GLY A 113 13.35 5.75 21.83
N TYR A 114 12.60 5.18 20.87
CA TYR A 114 11.19 4.88 21.07
C TYR A 114 11.02 3.56 21.83
N VAL A 115 10.02 3.51 22.69
CA VAL A 115 9.59 2.30 23.40
C VAL A 115 8.22 1.84 22.89
N PRO A 116 7.92 0.53 22.88
CA PRO A 116 6.61 0.06 22.44
C PRO A 116 5.50 0.60 23.33
N GLY A 117 4.44 1.10 22.71
CA GLY A 117 3.21 1.52 23.38
C GLY A 117 2.14 0.44 23.25
N THR A 118 1.42 0.20 24.35
CA THR A 118 0.23 -0.65 24.36
C THR A 118 -0.97 0.25 24.61
N PRO A 119 -1.97 0.30 23.71
CA PRO A 119 -3.17 1.09 23.92
C PRO A 119 -3.87 0.71 25.24
N GLY A 120 -4.32 1.71 25.98
CA GLY A 120 -4.90 1.53 27.32
C GLY A 120 -3.89 1.53 28.46
N THR A 121 -2.61 1.75 28.19
CA THR A 121 -1.54 1.83 29.20
C THR A 121 -1.00 3.25 29.28
N ALA A 122 -1.12 3.91 30.45
CA ALA A 122 -0.67 5.29 30.65
C ALA A 122 0.78 5.49 30.20
N ALA A 123 1.03 6.58 29.50
CA ALA A 123 2.35 6.94 29.03
C ALA A 123 3.13 7.71 30.14
N PRO A 124 4.37 7.26 30.50
CA PRO A 124 5.23 8.04 31.38
C PRO A 124 5.54 9.42 30.76
N ARG A 125 5.74 10.43 31.61
CA ARG A 125 6.13 11.77 31.14
C ARG A 125 7.41 11.70 30.29
N GLY A 126 7.39 12.35 29.13
CA GLY A 126 8.53 12.40 28.23
C GLY A 126 8.87 11.10 27.49
N ALA A 127 8.07 10.03 27.66
CA ALA A 127 8.29 8.81 26.93
C ALA A 127 7.91 8.98 25.46
N ARG A 128 8.83 8.62 24.58
CA ARG A 128 8.55 8.43 23.16
C ARG A 128 8.04 7.03 22.94
N ARG A 129 6.80 6.88 22.46
CA ARG A 129 6.24 5.58 22.15
C ARG A 129 5.98 5.41 20.66
N TYR A 130 6.20 4.21 20.17
CA TYR A 130 5.64 3.79 18.90
C TYR A 130 4.51 2.80 19.14
N TYR A 131 3.50 2.87 18.28
CA TYR A 131 2.37 1.97 18.28
C TYR A 131 2.28 1.30 16.92
N ILE A 132 1.95 0.02 16.92
CA ILE A 132 1.62 -0.70 15.70
C ILE A 132 0.11 -0.61 15.50
N PHE A 133 -0.32 -0.36 14.27
CA PHE A 133 -1.72 -0.43 13.89
C PHE A 133 -1.95 -1.65 13.00
N PRO A 134 -2.17 -2.86 13.56
CA PRO A 134 -2.64 -3.98 12.78
C PRO A 134 -4.09 -3.76 12.39
N TYR A 135 -4.42 -4.01 11.13
CA TYR A 135 -5.78 -3.92 10.62
C TYR A 135 -6.06 -5.11 9.69
N ASP A 136 -7.32 -5.48 9.57
CA ASP A 136 -7.72 -6.51 8.63
C ASP A 136 -7.62 -5.98 7.19
N TRP A 137 -6.49 -6.27 6.57
CA TRP A 137 -6.15 -5.80 5.23
C TRP A 137 -7.05 -6.36 4.12
N ARG A 138 -7.95 -7.27 4.43
CA ARG A 138 -8.96 -7.80 3.50
C ARG A 138 -10.14 -6.86 3.35
N GLN A 139 -10.44 -6.10 4.40
CA GLN A 139 -11.60 -5.23 4.52
C GLN A 139 -11.43 -3.92 3.73
N ASP A 140 -12.52 -3.18 3.60
CA ASP A 140 -12.50 -1.84 3.02
C ASP A 140 -11.59 -0.89 3.82
N ASN A 141 -10.79 -0.07 3.13
CA ASN A 141 -9.86 0.86 3.78
C ASN A 141 -10.55 1.92 4.65
N VAL A 142 -11.84 2.21 4.41
CA VAL A 142 -12.64 3.08 5.28
C VAL A 142 -12.82 2.46 6.67
N GLU A 143 -13.01 1.14 6.75
CA GLU A 143 -13.09 0.44 8.03
C GLU A 143 -11.76 0.50 8.79
N ALA A 144 -10.64 0.39 8.08
CA ALA A 144 -9.31 0.57 8.66
C ALA A 144 -9.11 2.01 9.17
N ALA A 145 -9.58 3.03 8.44
CA ALA A 145 -9.54 4.42 8.89
C ALA A 145 -10.33 4.65 10.19
N ARG A 146 -11.50 4.02 10.34
CA ARG A 146 -12.27 4.00 11.61
C ARG A 146 -11.48 3.33 12.74
N GLY A 147 -10.77 2.25 12.43
CA GLY A 147 -9.86 1.58 13.38
C GLY A 147 -8.71 2.47 13.83
N LEU A 148 -8.10 3.20 12.89
CA LEU A 148 -7.02 4.14 13.17
C LEU A 148 -7.48 5.27 14.10
N ASP A 149 -8.68 5.80 13.91
CA ASP A 149 -9.25 6.81 14.83
C ASP A 149 -9.35 6.27 16.25
N ARG A 150 -9.87 5.05 16.42
CA ARG A 150 -9.97 4.41 17.75
C ARG A 150 -8.60 4.28 18.43
N LEU A 151 -7.56 3.94 17.67
CA LEU A 151 -6.19 3.86 18.18
C LEU A 151 -5.67 5.23 18.59
N ILE A 152 -5.84 6.27 17.77
CA ILE A 152 -5.39 7.63 18.07
C ILE A 152 -6.07 8.16 19.33
N GLU A 153 -7.38 7.94 19.47
CA GLU A 153 -8.12 8.38 20.67
C GLU A 153 -7.70 7.55 21.92
N ALA A 154 -7.30 6.29 21.78
CA ALA A 154 -6.70 5.53 22.88
C ALA A 154 -5.33 6.12 23.28
N ILE A 155 -4.48 6.45 22.32
CA ILE A 155 -3.17 7.07 22.57
C ILE A 155 -3.35 8.42 23.29
N ARG A 156 -4.32 9.23 22.89
CA ARG A 156 -4.63 10.52 23.57
C ARG A 156 -5.00 10.31 25.04
N ARG A 157 -5.77 9.27 25.35
CA ARG A 157 -6.08 8.90 26.74
C ARG A 157 -4.86 8.43 27.50
N ASP A 158 -4.00 7.61 26.88
CA ASP A 158 -2.76 7.10 27.48
C ASP A 158 -1.79 8.21 27.87
N TYR A 159 -1.75 9.29 27.08
CA TYR A 159 -0.97 10.49 27.36
C TYR A 159 -1.69 11.53 28.22
N ALA A 160 -2.95 11.29 28.60
CA ALA A 160 -3.81 12.26 29.30
C ALA A 160 -3.83 13.63 28.59
N ASN A 161 -3.77 13.64 27.25
CA ASN A 161 -3.71 14.85 26.43
C ASN A 161 -4.68 14.75 25.25
N PRO A 162 -5.88 15.32 25.32
CA PRO A 162 -6.87 15.27 24.26
C PRO A 162 -6.46 16.06 23.00
N SER A 163 -5.49 16.97 23.11
CA SER A 163 -4.96 17.74 21.99
C SER A 163 -3.68 17.13 21.40
N LEU A 164 -3.26 15.95 21.87
CA LEU A 164 -2.08 15.28 21.35
C LEU A 164 -2.26 14.99 19.87
N ARG A 165 -1.23 15.30 19.08
CA ARG A 165 -1.11 14.86 17.69
C ARG A 165 -0.03 13.80 17.60
N VAL A 166 -0.24 12.82 16.73
CA VAL A 166 0.69 11.71 16.48
C VAL A 166 1.42 11.94 15.16
N ASP A 167 2.55 11.28 14.98
CA ASP A 167 3.16 11.07 13.67
C ASP A 167 2.78 9.69 13.14
N ILE A 168 2.61 9.55 11.83
CA ILE A 168 2.26 8.30 11.18
C ILE A 168 3.36 7.91 10.19
N VAL A 169 3.79 6.66 10.27
CA VAL A 169 4.67 6.01 9.28
C VAL A 169 3.85 4.90 8.62
N ALA A 170 3.44 5.11 7.38
CA ALA A 170 2.50 4.24 6.69
C ALA A 170 3.13 3.65 5.43
N HIS A 171 3.12 2.32 5.32
CA HIS A 171 3.66 1.57 4.19
C HIS A 171 2.56 1.19 3.20
N SER A 172 2.83 1.37 1.89
CA SER A 172 2.00 0.84 0.81
C SER A 172 0.52 1.23 0.98
N MET A 173 -0.41 0.27 1.00
CA MET A 173 -1.85 0.47 1.24
C MET A 173 -2.14 1.21 2.55
N GLY A 174 -1.31 1.03 3.59
CA GLY A 174 -1.45 1.78 4.84
C GLY A 174 -1.38 3.29 4.66
N GLY A 175 -0.65 3.77 3.63
CA GLY A 175 -0.61 5.18 3.26
C GLY A 175 -1.93 5.69 2.69
N LEU A 176 -2.66 4.86 1.94
CA LEU A 176 -3.99 5.20 1.44
C LEU A 176 -5.00 5.31 2.60
N ILE A 177 -4.93 4.39 3.56
CA ILE A 177 -5.76 4.43 4.79
C ILE A 177 -5.48 5.72 5.57
N ALA A 178 -4.20 6.05 5.80
CA ALA A 178 -3.81 7.25 6.52
C ALA A 178 -4.29 8.52 5.79
N ARG A 179 -4.13 8.60 4.46
CA ARG A 179 -4.61 9.72 3.64
C ARG A 179 -6.13 9.86 3.72
N TYR A 180 -6.87 8.75 3.60
CA TYR A 180 -8.33 8.78 3.75
C TYR A 180 -8.73 9.32 5.13
N TYR A 181 -8.09 8.81 6.18
CA TYR A 181 -8.32 9.27 7.55
C TYR A 181 -8.04 10.77 7.73
N LEU A 182 -6.95 11.29 7.16
CA LEU A 182 -6.62 12.71 7.25
C LEU A 182 -7.68 13.59 6.60
N ARG A 183 -8.25 13.15 5.50
CA ARG A 183 -9.24 13.89 4.71
C ARG A 183 -10.64 13.82 5.29
N TYR A 184 -11.09 12.63 5.68
CA TYR A 184 -12.50 12.34 6.00
C TYR A 184 -12.73 11.76 7.39
N GLY A 185 -11.68 11.37 8.10
CA GLY A 185 -11.80 10.74 9.41
C GLY A 185 -12.50 9.39 9.35
N THR A 186 -13.62 9.29 10.08
CA THR A 186 -14.42 8.07 10.21
C THR A 186 -15.65 8.03 9.30
N VAL A 187 -15.88 9.12 8.53
CA VAL A 187 -17.03 9.24 7.64
C VAL A 187 -16.82 8.41 6.39
N ASP A 188 -17.82 7.64 5.99
CA ASP A 188 -17.83 6.97 4.69
C ASP A 188 -18.40 7.92 3.63
N VAL A 189 -17.52 8.50 2.82
CA VAL A 189 -17.91 9.41 1.74
C VAL A 189 -18.10 8.68 0.40
N LEU A 190 -17.91 7.34 0.39
CA LEU A 190 -17.97 6.55 -0.85
C LEU A 190 -19.39 6.18 -1.25
N ASP A 191 -20.35 6.24 -0.33
CA ASP A 191 -21.76 5.95 -0.60
C ASP A 191 -22.56 7.22 -0.91
N GLY A 192 -21.97 8.42 -0.71
CA GLY A 192 -22.61 9.71 -0.96
C GLY A 192 -22.36 10.28 -2.36
N SER A 193 -23.09 11.33 -2.71
CA SER A 193 -22.91 12.08 -3.97
C SER A 193 -21.82 13.15 -3.89
N GLU A 194 -21.49 13.64 -2.68
CA GLU A 194 -20.51 14.70 -2.47
C GLU A 194 -19.38 14.22 -1.55
N GLN A 195 -18.15 14.48 -1.98
CA GLN A 195 -16.93 14.11 -1.26
C GLN A 195 -16.25 15.38 -0.71
N GLN A 196 -16.91 16.08 0.20
CA GLN A 196 -16.31 17.26 0.82
C GLN A 196 -15.16 16.86 1.76
N VAL A 197 -13.95 17.36 1.46
CA VAL A 197 -12.77 17.16 2.29
C VAL A 197 -12.89 18.02 3.56
N THR A 198 -12.92 17.34 4.71
CA THR A 198 -13.08 18.00 6.03
C THR A 198 -11.77 18.27 6.73
N LEU A 199 -10.65 17.70 6.25
CA LEU A 199 -9.34 17.72 6.90
C LEU A 199 -9.39 17.28 8.39
N TYR A 200 -10.20 16.27 8.67
CA TYR A 200 -10.45 15.75 10.02
C TYR A 200 -9.17 15.43 10.80
N GLY A 201 -8.15 14.95 10.10
CA GLY A 201 -6.88 14.54 10.71
C GLY A 201 -5.99 15.69 11.18
N THR A 202 -6.24 16.95 10.80
CA THR A 202 -5.36 18.08 11.10
C THR A 202 -5.16 18.32 12.60
N THR A 203 -6.17 18.02 13.41
CA THR A 203 -6.12 18.10 14.86
C THR A 203 -5.55 16.86 15.54
N ARG A 204 -5.24 15.82 14.79
CA ARG A 204 -4.84 14.49 15.28
C ARG A 204 -3.48 14.04 14.81
N VAL A 205 -3.08 14.46 13.63
CA VAL A 205 -1.82 14.05 13.00
C VAL A 205 -0.97 15.28 12.72
N ARG A 206 0.33 15.16 12.92
CA ARG A 206 1.30 16.21 12.68
C ARG A 206 2.10 15.95 11.40
N LYS A 207 2.62 14.74 11.27
CA LYS A 207 3.40 14.29 10.12
C LYS A 207 2.85 12.99 9.60
N LEU A 208 2.79 12.86 8.27
CA LEU A 208 2.50 11.60 7.59
C LEU A 208 3.70 11.23 6.71
N VAL A 209 4.36 10.13 7.07
CA VAL A 209 5.43 9.53 6.28
C VAL A 209 4.84 8.39 5.45
N LEU A 210 4.88 8.56 4.13
CA LEU A 210 4.39 7.58 3.15
C LEU A 210 5.58 6.77 2.61
N LEU A 211 5.53 5.45 2.75
CA LEU A 211 6.55 4.52 2.26
C LEU A 211 5.97 3.70 1.12
N GLY A 212 6.44 3.90 -0.10
CA GLY A 212 5.99 3.10 -1.24
C GLY A 212 4.47 3.11 -1.46
N THR A 213 3.77 4.19 -1.10
CA THR A 213 2.31 4.26 -1.19
C THR A 213 1.84 4.41 -2.64
N PRO A 214 0.95 3.52 -3.15
CA PRO A 214 0.43 3.58 -4.51
C PRO A 214 -0.66 4.66 -4.62
N ASN A 215 -0.26 5.94 -4.61
CA ASN A 215 -1.20 7.06 -4.58
C ASN A 215 -2.09 7.16 -5.85
N MET A 216 -1.60 6.63 -6.98
CA MET A 216 -2.36 6.47 -8.22
C MET A 216 -2.59 4.99 -8.57
N GLY A 217 -2.55 4.11 -7.57
CA GLY A 217 -2.73 2.67 -7.74
C GLY A 217 -1.52 1.94 -8.31
N SER A 218 -1.70 0.66 -8.69
CA SER A 218 -0.66 -0.25 -9.17
C SER A 218 -1.19 -1.20 -10.23
N ALA A 219 -0.50 -1.27 -11.37
CA ALA A 219 -0.79 -2.24 -12.42
C ALA A 219 -0.55 -3.70 -11.95
N SER A 220 0.43 -3.91 -11.06
CA SER A 220 0.70 -5.23 -10.48
C SER A 220 -0.46 -5.70 -9.59
N SER A 221 -1.07 -4.81 -8.81
CA SER A 221 -2.26 -5.15 -7.99
C SER A 221 -3.47 -5.49 -8.86
N LEU A 222 -3.66 -4.79 -9.97
CA LEU A 222 -4.68 -5.12 -10.96
C LEU A 222 -4.42 -6.51 -11.57
N HIS A 223 -3.18 -6.77 -11.99
CA HIS A 223 -2.82 -8.04 -12.63
C HIS A 223 -3.03 -9.24 -11.70
N ALA A 224 -2.85 -9.07 -10.39
CA ALA A 224 -3.14 -10.11 -9.40
C ALA A 224 -4.61 -10.57 -9.47
N PHE A 225 -5.56 -9.68 -9.73
CA PHE A 225 -6.97 -10.03 -9.92
C PHE A 225 -7.22 -10.83 -11.21
N LEU A 226 -6.34 -10.70 -12.19
CA LEU A 226 -6.46 -11.42 -13.46
C LEU A 226 -5.92 -12.87 -13.36
N ILE A 227 -4.86 -13.09 -12.59
CA ILE A 227 -4.13 -14.36 -12.58
C ILE A 227 -3.97 -15.01 -11.19
N GLY A 228 -4.46 -14.36 -10.12
CA GLY A 228 -4.20 -14.72 -8.74
C GLY A 228 -2.90 -14.10 -8.18
N GLU A 229 -2.86 -13.84 -6.87
CA GLU A 229 -1.69 -13.26 -6.19
C GLU A 229 -0.68 -14.36 -5.83
N PRO A 230 0.58 -14.29 -6.27
CA PRO A 230 1.58 -15.30 -5.96
C PRO A 230 1.98 -15.22 -4.47
N VAL A 231 1.92 -16.36 -3.79
CA VAL A 231 2.42 -16.54 -2.42
C VAL A 231 3.15 -17.89 -2.35
N GLY A 232 4.44 -17.85 -2.00
CA GLY A 232 5.27 -19.06 -2.02
C GLY A 232 5.30 -19.71 -3.39
N LEU A 233 4.92 -20.99 -3.47
CA LEU A 233 4.83 -21.77 -4.70
C LEU A 233 3.43 -21.85 -5.29
N LYS A 234 2.46 -21.21 -4.66
CA LYS A 234 1.05 -21.18 -5.03
C LYS A 234 0.57 -19.77 -5.30
N ARG A 235 -0.72 -19.61 -5.50
CA ARG A 235 -1.40 -18.33 -5.67
C ARG A 235 -2.65 -18.29 -4.81
N ILE A 236 -2.95 -17.11 -4.27
CA ILE A 236 -4.30 -16.81 -3.78
C ILE A 236 -5.18 -16.72 -5.03
N PRO A 237 -6.23 -17.55 -5.14
CA PRO A 237 -7.06 -17.59 -6.34
C PRO A 237 -7.85 -16.31 -6.59
N GLN A 238 -8.19 -16.05 -7.86
CA GLN A 238 -8.96 -14.88 -8.28
C GLN A 238 -10.30 -14.78 -7.54
N GLU A 239 -11.00 -15.92 -7.38
CA GLU A 239 -12.28 -15.97 -6.67
C GLU A 239 -12.18 -15.61 -5.19
N VAL A 240 -11.00 -15.76 -4.57
CA VAL A 240 -10.72 -15.29 -3.21
C VAL A 240 -10.46 -13.79 -3.22
N LEU A 241 -9.54 -13.32 -4.09
CA LEU A 241 -9.21 -11.89 -4.22
C LEU A 241 -10.46 -11.06 -4.51
N ALA A 242 -11.37 -11.57 -5.34
CA ALA A 242 -12.63 -10.90 -5.67
C ALA A 242 -13.55 -10.67 -4.46
N THR A 243 -13.34 -11.36 -3.33
CA THR A 243 -14.08 -11.12 -2.11
C THR A 243 -13.46 -10.04 -1.21
N LEU A 244 -12.25 -9.55 -1.53
CA LEU A 244 -11.47 -8.64 -0.68
C LEU A 244 -11.64 -7.18 -1.10
N PRO A 245 -12.43 -6.35 -0.41
CA PRO A 245 -12.70 -4.95 -0.79
C PRO A 245 -11.45 -4.10 -0.99
N SER A 246 -10.45 -4.24 -0.12
CA SER A 246 -9.22 -3.45 -0.18
C SER A 246 -8.41 -3.66 -1.46
N GLY A 247 -8.47 -4.87 -2.03
CA GLY A 247 -7.72 -5.20 -3.23
C GLY A 247 -8.13 -4.35 -4.44
N TYR A 248 -9.42 -4.07 -4.60
CA TYR A 248 -9.94 -3.18 -5.65
C TYR A 248 -9.44 -1.73 -5.48
N GLN A 249 -9.24 -1.30 -4.22
CA GLN A 249 -8.78 0.05 -3.88
C GLN A 249 -7.27 0.26 -4.11
N LEU A 250 -6.59 -0.74 -4.70
CA LEU A 250 -5.21 -0.66 -5.16
C LEU A 250 -5.10 -0.59 -6.70
N PHE A 251 -6.20 -0.65 -7.44
CA PHE A 251 -6.20 -0.58 -8.89
C PHE A 251 -5.70 0.79 -9.38
N PRO A 252 -5.17 0.87 -10.62
CA PRO A 252 -4.81 2.14 -11.23
C PRO A 252 -5.93 3.17 -11.16
N HIS A 253 -5.56 4.43 -10.86
CA HIS A 253 -6.50 5.54 -10.79
C HIS A 253 -7.21 5.74 -12.14
N PRO A 254 -8.49 6.18 -12.17
CA PRO A 254 -9.23 6.41 -13.43
C PRO A 254 -8.55 7.37 -14.42
N LEU A 255 -7.68 8.26 -13.93
CA LEU A 255 -6.89 9.18 -14.79
C LEU A 255 -5.69 8.51 -15.47
N VAL A 256 -5.28 7.31 -15.06
CA VAL A 256 -4.08 6.65 -15.56
C VAL A 256 -4.44 5.72 -16.72
N THR A 257 -3.74 5.85 -17.85
CA THR A 257 -3.80 4.82 -18.90
C THR A 257 -3.25 3.52 -18.36
N TRP A 258 -4.12 2.53 -18.17
CA TRP A 258 -3.78 1.26 -17.54
C TRP A 258 -3.67 0.08 -18.52
N LEU A 259 -4.23 0.24 -19.74
CA LEU A 259 -4.28 -0.81 -20.76
C LEU A 259 -3.88 -0.23 -22.12
N ILE A 260 -3.01 -0.95 -22.83
CA ILE A 260 -2.62 -0.68 -24.21
C ILE A 260 -2.86 -1.92 -25.07
N ASP A 261 -3.02 -1.75 -26.37
CA ASP A 261 -3.00 -2.88 -27.29
C ASP A 261 -1.55 -3.31 -27.63
N ILE A 262 -1.43 -4.36 -28.43
CA ILE A 262 -0.13 -4.89 -28.83
C ILE A 262 0.69 -3.93 -29.72
N THR A 263 0.06 -2.91 -30.31
CA THR A 263 0.76 -1.86 -31.09
C THR A 263 1.28 -0.75 -30.17
N GLY A 264 0.87 -0.74 -28.91
CA GLY A 264 1.19 0.30 -27.92
C GLY A 264 0.16 1.42 -27.85
N ALA A 265 -0.93 1.32 -28.61
CA ALA A 265 -2.01 2.31 -28.54
C ALA A 265 -2.84 2.14 -27.26
N PRO A 266 -3.18 3.23 -26.56
CA PRO A 266 -4.09 3.17 -25.42
C PRO A 266 -5.45 2.61 -25.83
N LEU A 267 -6.01 1.75 -24.97
CA LEU A 267 -7.38 1.27 -25.10
C LEU A 267 -8.28 2.09 -24.17
N ASP A 268 -9.39 2.57 -24.75
CA ASP A 268 -10.40 3.35 -24.01
C ASP A 268 -11.39 2.41 -23.30
N ASP A 269 -10.85 1.62 -22.38
CA ASP A 269 -11.59 0.65 -21.59
C ASP A 269 -11.68 1.11 -20.13
N GLU A 270 -12.92 1.26 -19.66
CA GLU A 270 -13.20 1.65 -18.29
C GLU A 270 -12.87 0.50 -17.31
N LEU A 271 -11.75 0.66 -16.56
CA LEU A 271 -11.29 -0.33 -15.58
C LEU A 271 -12.36 -0.67 -14.54
N PHE A 272 -13.09 0.33 -14.08
CA PHE A 272 -14.07 0.19 -13.01
C PHE A 272 -15.50 -0.13 -13.51
N ASP A 273 -15.64 -0.44 -14.81
CA ASP A 273 -16.88 -0.98 -15.38
C ASP A 273 -16.79 -2.51 -15.46
N GLY A 274 -17.68 -3.21 -14.78
CA GLY A 274 -17.77 -4.68 -14.85
C GLY A 274 -18.00 -5.21 -16.27
N ALA A 275 -18.52 -4.42 -17.20
CA ALA A 275 -18.67 -4.79 -18.61
C ALA A 275 -17.31 -5.05 -19.28
N THR A 276 -16.29 -4.29 -18.96
CA THR A 276 -14.90 -4.51 -19.40
C THR A 276 -14.40 -5.89 -18.98
N TRP A 277 -14.59 -6.25 -17.72
CA TRP A 277 -14.16 -7.55 -17.16
C TRP A 277 -14.91 -8.73 -17.80
N ARG A 278 -16.21 -8.55 -18.05
CA ARG A 278 -17.02 -9.59 -18.74
C ARG A 278 -16.60 -9.75 -20.19
N ARG A 279 -16.35 -8.64 -20.91
CA ARG A 279 -15.92 -8.66 -22.31
C ARG A 279 -14.62 -9.42 -22.48
N TYR A 280 -13.66 -9.20 -21.61
CA TYR A 280 -12.36 -9.85 -21.63
C TYR A 280 -12.35 -11.20 -20.91
N ARG A 281 -13.43 -11.60 -20.24
CA ARG A 281 -13.53 -12.81 -19.42
C ARG A 281 -12.43 -12.91 -18.37
N TRP A 282 -12.18 -11.83 -17.68
CA TRP A 282 -11.14 -11.74 -16.66
C TRP A 282 -11.66 -12.03 -15.25
N SER A 283 -10.75 -12.47 -14.37
CA SER A 283 -11.04 -12.75 -12.96
C SER A 283 -12.19 -13.74 -12.81
N ILE A 284 -13.25 -13.38 -12.07
CA ILE A 284 -14.42 -14.25 -11.81
C ILE A 284 -15.27 -14.55 -13.05
N PHE A 285 -15.03 -13.85 -14.16
CA PHE A 285 -15.71 -14.10 -15.44
C PHE A 285 -14.93 -15.08 -16.36
N ASP A 286 -13.76 -15.55 -15.91
CA ASP A 286 -13.00 -16.61 -16.57
C ASP A 286 -13.66 -17.97 -16.35
N ARG A 287 -13.77 -18.78 -17.41
CA ARG A 287 -14.44 -20.08 -17.36
C ARG A 287 -13.79 -21.08 -16.39
N ALA A 288 -12.46 -21.04 -16.25
CA ALA A 288 -11.78 -21.92 -15.31
C ALA A 288 -12.03 -21.49 -13.86
N VAL A 289 -12.12 -20.17 -13.60
CA VAL A 289 -12.50 -19.61 -12.31
C VAL A 289 -13.93 -20.01 -11.95
N GLU A 290 -14.88 -19.81 -12.88
CA GLU A 290 -16.27 -20.27 -12.69
C GLU A 290 -16.33 -21.78 -12.41
N GLY A 291 -15.56 -22.57 -13.14
CA GLY A 291 -15.46 -24.01 -12.92
C GLY A 291 -15.01 -24.37 -11.50
N ARG A 292 -14.02 -23.66 -10.95
CA ARG A 292 -13.56 -23.86 -9.56
C ARG A 292 -14.65 -23.47 -8.54
N ILE A 293 -15.37 -22.36 -8.80
CA ILE A 293 -16.49 -21.93 -7.94
C ILE A 293 -17.59 -22.97 -7.95
N ARG A 294 -17.96 -23.51 -9.13
CA ARG A 294 -18.97 -24.55 -9.28
C ARG A 294 -18.58 -25.83 -8.53
N ALA A 295 -17.33 -26.24 -8.66
CA ALA A 295 -16.83 -27.42 -7.93
C ALA A 295 -16.87 -27.21 -6.40
N ALA A 296 -16.63 -26.00 -5.91
CA ALA A 296 -16.60 -25.70 -4.48
C ALA A 296 -18.01 -25.49 -3.88
N ARG A 297 -18.99 -24.99 -4.65
CA ARG A 297 -20.32 -24.57 -4.17
C ARG A 297 -21.44 -25.59 -4.49
N GLY A 298 -21.22 -26.50 -5.42
CA GLY A 298 -22.20 -27.52 -5.80
C GLY A 298 -23.51 -26.91 -6.28
N ALA A 299 -24.63 -27.28 -5.64
CA ALA A 299 -25.98 -26.85 -6.02
C ALA A 299 -26.19 -25.32 -5.89
N ASP A 300 -25.45 -24.65 -5.00
CA ASP A 300 -25.60 -23.20 -4.74
C ASP A 300 -24.75 -22.36 -5.69
N ALA A 301 -24.00 -22.97 -6.61
CA ALA A 301 -22.99 -22.30 -7.42
C ALA A 301 -23.55 -21.17 -8.28
N ASP A 302 -24.68 -21.38 -8.98
CA ASP A 302 -25.25 -20.36 -9.89
C ASP A 302 -25.72 -19.13 -9.10
N ALA A 303 -26.38 -19.35 -7.97
CA ALA A 303 -26.82 -18.24 -7.10
C ALA A 303 -25.62 -17.46 -6.54
N TYR A 304 -24.57 -18.17 -6.13
CA TYR A 304 -23.35 -17.56 -5.60
C TYR A 304 -22.59 -16.78 -6.70
N ILE A 305 -22.42 -17.35 -7.89
CA ILE A 305 -21.75 -16.67 -9.01
C ILE A 305 -22.50 -15.39 -9.38
N ALA A 306 -23.84 -15.44 -9.48
CA ALA A 306 -24.63 -14.26 -9.76
C ALA A 306 -24.50 -13.19 -8.66
N ALA A 307 -24.45 -13.59 -7.40
CA ALA A 307 -24.22 -12.68 -6.29
C ALA A 307 -22.79 -12.10 -6.29
N LEU A 308 -21.78 -12.94 -6.56
CA LEU A 308 -20.38 -12.52 -6.63
C LEU A 308 -20.14 -11.52 -7.77
N GLN A 309 -20.80 -11.70 -8.91
CA GLN A 309 -20.71 -10.75 -10.03
C GLN A 309 -21.30 -9.39 -9.67
N ARG A 310 -22.45 -9.34 -8.97
CA ARG A 310 -23.01 -8.07 -8.46
C ARG A 310 -22.12 -7.44 -7.41
N TYR A 311 -21.54 -8.27 -6.52
CA TYR A 311 -20.57 -7.81 -5.52
C TYR A 311 -19.33 -7.21 -6.19
N PHE A 312 -18.81 -7.85 -7.23
CA PHE A 312 -17.67 -7.37 -8.01
C PHE A 312 -17.94 -5.99 -8.61
N ASP A 313 -19.09 -5.82 -9.29
CA ASP A 313 -19.49 -4.52 -9.87
C ASP A 313 -19.60 -3.43 -8.78
N TYR A 314 -20.21 -3.77 -7.65
CA TYR A 314 -20.33 -2.85 -6.51
C TYR A 314 -18.94 -2.45 -5.97
N ARG A 315 -18.01 -3.40 -5.85
CA ARG A 315 -16.65 -3.13 -5.35
C ARG A 315 -15.81 -2.32 -6.33
N LEU A 316 -15.97 -2.53 -7.63
CA LEU A 316 -15.34 -1.70 -8.65
C LEU A 316 -15.77 -0.23 -8.51
N GLU A 317 -17.07 0.03 -8.46
CA GLU A 317 -17.58 1.41 -8.31
C GLU A 317 -17.13 2.04 -6.99
N ARG A 318 -17.18 1.29 -5.89
CA ARG A 318 -16.71 1.77 -4.59
C ARG A 318 -15.21 2.09 -4.60
N ALA A 319 -14.39 1.28 -5.27
CA ALA A 319 -12.97 1.54 -5.43
C ALA A 319 -12.71 2.77 -6.32
N ARG A 320 -13.46 2.94 -7.40
CA ARG A 320 -13.40 4.14 -8.24
C ARG A 320 -13.65 5.41 -7.40
N ARG A 321 -14.70 5.39 -6.58
CA ARG A 321 -15.00 6.50 -5.65
C ARG A 321 -13.91 6.71 -4.60
N PHE A 322 -13.30 5.64 -4.10
CA PHE A 322 -12.17 5.74 -3.15
C PHE A 322 -10.97 6.46 -3.78
N MET A 323 -10.61 6.10 -5.01
CA MET A 323 -9.51 6.76 -5.71
C MET A 323 -9.79 8.25 -5.92
N TRP A 324 -10.99 8.60 -6.36
CA TRP A 324 -11.41 10.00 -6.50
C TRP A 324 -11.46 10.73 -5.15
N ALA A 325 -11.93 10.11 -4.08
CA ALA A 325 -11.92 10.71 -2.75
C ALA A 325 -10.50 11.08 -2.29
N LEU A 326 -9.50 10.28 -2.65
CA LEU A 326 -8.10 10.58 -2.35
C LEU A 326 -7.50 11.67 -3.28
N SER A 327 -8.10 11.95 -4.42
CA SER A 327 -7.63 12.92 -5.42
C SER A 327 -8.47 14.19 -5.50
N THR A 328 -9.58 14.28 -4.76
CA THR A 328 -10.35 15.53 -4.63
C THR A 328 -9.45 16.63 -4.10
N PRO A 329 -9.48 17.86 -4.65
CA PRO A 329 -8.71 18.98 -4.16
C PRO A 329 -8.90 19.17 -2.66
N GLU A 330 -7.81 19.39 -1.93
CA GLU A 330 -7.89 19.64 -0.49
C GLU A 330 -7.45 21.06 -0.15
N PRO A 331 -8.09 21.70 0.85
CA PRO A 331 -7.61 22.96 1.37
C PRO A 331 -6.19 22.84 1.92
N ALA A 332 -5.48 23.96 2.04
CA ALA A 332 -4.15 23.98 2.66
C ALA A 332 -4.18 23.31 4.03
N THR A 333 -3.25 22.40 4.26
CA THR A 333 -3.15 21.62 5.49
C THR A 333 -1.85 21.89 6.24
N PRO A 334 -1.87 21.97 7.59
CA PRO A 334 -0.65 22.05 8.39
C PRO A 334 0.07 20.69 8.53
N ILE A 335 -0.47 19.61 7.95
CA ILE A 335 0.13 18.29 8.03
C ILE A 335 1.32 18.23 7.08
N ARG A 336 2.46 17.78 7.59
CA ARG A 336 3.66 17.58 6.78
C ARG A 336 3.65 16.19 6.16
N TYR A 337 3.50 16.13 4.85
CA TYR A 337 3.63 14.89 4.06
C TYR A 337 5.09 14.68 3.66
N VAL A 338 5.65 13.54 4.00
CA VAL A 338 7.00 13.11 3.61
C VAL A 338 6.89 11.77 2.89
N LEU A 339 7.53 11.65 1.73
CA LEU A 339 7.43 10.46 0.91
C LEU A 339 8.79 9.78 0.79
N PHE A 340 8.81 8.46 0.95
CA PHE A 340 9.92 7.59 0.59
C PHE A 340 9.47 6.57 -0.44
N GLY A 341 10.28 6.40 -1.50
CA GLY A 341 10.02 5.42 -2.56
C GLY A 341 11.29 4.93 -3.21
N GLY A 342 11.18 3.88 -4.01
CA GLY A 342 12.23 3.43 -4.91
C GLY A 342 12.00 3.96 -6.32
N ASP A 343 13.09 4.18 -7.09
CA ASP A 343 12.98 4.64 -8.47
C ASP A 343 13.99 4.03 -9.45
N CYS A 344 14.74 3.02 -8.99
CA CYS A 344 15.76 2.35 -9.79
C CYS A 344 15.28 1.05 -10.47
N THR A 345 14.03 0.65 -10.26
CA THR A 345 13.49 -0.58 -10.84
C THR A 345 12.43 -0.24 -11.89
N LEU A 346 12.57 -0.79 -13.10
CA LEU A 346 11.50 -0.72 -14.08
C LEU A 346 10.28 -1.46 -13.55
N THR A 347 9.19 -0.75 -13.39
CA THR A 347 7.99 -1.17 -12.69
C THR A 347 6.80 -1.13 -13.64
N PRO A 348 5.93 -2.17 -13.66
CA PRO A 348 4.75 -2.17 -14.51
C PRO A 348 3.85 -0.96 -14.27
N ALA A 349 3.59 -0.20 -15.32
CA ALA A 349 2.70 0.96 -15.36
C ALA A 349 1.40 0.62 -16.08
N ARG A 350 1.48 -0.21 -17.13
CA ARG A 350 0.36 -0.55 -18.02
C ARG A 350 0.40 -2.03 -18.36
N LEU A 351 -0.78 -2.59 -18.58
CA LEU A 351 -0.93 -3.93 -19.14
C LEU A 351 -1.00 -3.84 -20.68
N ALA A 352 -0.38 -4.79 -21.38
CA ALA A 352 -0.55 -4.95 -22.82
C ALA A 352 -1.56 -6.05 -23.10
N LEU A 353 -2.59 -5.75 -23.89
CA LEU A 353 -3.59 -6.72 -24.30
C LEU A 353 -3.11 -7.48 -25.54
N GLU A 354 -2.83 -8.77 -25.37
CA GLU A 354 -2.48 -9.70 -26.43
C GLU A 354 -3.61 -10.70 -26.67
N TYR A 355 -3.91 -11.01 -27.92
CA TYR A 355 -4.87 -12.05 -28.26
C TYR A 355 -4.16 -13.36 -28.56
N GLU A 356 -4.38 -14.38 -27.75
CA GLU A 356 -4.01 -15.76 -28.02
C GLU A 356 -5.17 -16.46 -28.70
N ILE A 357 -5.09 -16.58 -30.03
CA ILE A 357 -6.19 -17.02 -30.90
C ILE A 357 -7.37 -16.02 -30.76
N GLU A 358 -8.35 -16.30 -29.93
CA GLU A 358 -9.48 -15.42 -29.63
C GLU A 358 -9.57 -15.02 -28.15
N THR A 359 -8.60 -15.45 -27.34
CA THR A 359 -8.60 -15.18 -25.89
C THR A 359 -7.77 -13.95 -25.60
N PRO A 360 -8.36 -12.88 -25.02
CA PRO A 360 -7.63 -11.68 -24.60
C PRO A 360 -6.85 -11.96 -23.32
N VAL A 361 -5.54 -11.78 -23.38
CA VAL A 361 -4.61 -11.96 -22.25
C VAL A 361 -3.93 -10.63 -21.95
N ALA A 362 -4.04 -10.15 -20.73
CA ALA A 362 -3.34 -8.96 -20.29
C ALA A 362 -1.94 -9.34 -19.79
N ARG A 363 -0.92 -8.78 -20.43
CA ARG A 363 0.50 -9.01 -20.10
C ARG A 363 1.00 -7.92 -19.18
N LEU A 364 1.71 -8.32 -18.12
CA LEU A 364 2.27 -7.36 -17.16
C LEU A 364 3.67 -6.87 -17.54
N TYR A 365 4.47 -7.75 -18.12
CA TYR A 365 5.85 -7.45 -18.53
C TYR A 365 6.05 -7.62 -20.03
N PRO A 366 6.95 -6.85 -20.65
CA PRO A 366 7.35 -7.05 -22.05
C PRO A 366 7.77 -8.48 -22.37
N SER A 367 8.44 -9.14 -21.42
CA SER A 367 8.86 -10.54 -21.54
C SER A 367 7.71 -11.55 -21.60
N ASP A 368 6.52 -11.15 -21.16
CA ASP A 368 5.34 -12.01 -21.15
C ASP A 368 4.61 -12.01 -22.51
N ILE A 369 4.95 -11.08 -23.40
CA ILE A 369 4.34 -10.97 -24.73
C ILE A 369 4.86 -12.09 -25.63
N HIS A 370 3.97 -12.95 -26.08
CA HIS A 370 4.34 -14.10 -26.91
C HIS A 370 4.61 -13.74 -28.37
N ARG A 371 3.95 -12.71 -28.90
CA ARG A 371 4.07 -12.26 -30.30
C ARG A 371 4.39 -10.79 -30.39
N PRO A 372 5.60 -10.37 -29.97
CA PRO A 372 5.96 -8.97 -30.01
C PRO A 372 6.06 -8.47 -31.45
N LEU A 373 5.53 -7.27 -31.70
CA LEU A 373 5.60 -6.63 -33.00
C LEU A 373 6.98 -5.97 -33.20
N ALA A 374 7.52 -6.12 -34.40
CA ALA A 374 8.81 -5.52 -34.73
C ALA A 374 8.72 -3.98 -34.67
N GLY A 375 9.69 -3.35 -34.02
CA GLY A 375 9.77 -1.88 -33.89
C GLY A 375 8.97 -1.29 -32.73
N VAL A 376 8.16 -2.08 -31.99
CA VAL A 376 7.47 -1.62 -30.79
C VAL A 376 8.38 -1.77 -29.58
N ARG A 377 8.57 -0.69 -28.83
CA ARG A 377 9.43 -0.65 -27.63
C ARG A 377 8.60 -0.85 -26.37
N TYR A 378 8.22 -2.09 -26.10
CA TYR A 378 7.33 -2.44 -24.97
C TYR A 378 7.88 -2.01 -23.61
N ASP A 379 9.20 -2.01 -23.42
CA ASP A 379 9.81 -1.55 -22.17
C ASP A 379 9.44 -0.09 -21.86
N GLU A 380 9.40 0.76 -22.88
CA GLU A 380 9.03 2.18 -22.70
C GLU A 380 7.53 2.40 -22.59
N LEU A 381 6.72 1.49 -23.17
CA LEU A 381 5.27 1.60 -23.17
C LEU A 381 4.66 1.04 -21.90
N MET A 382 5.20 -0.05 -21.37
CA MET A 382 4.62 -0.81 -20.25
C MET A 382 5.26 -0.50 -18.92
N LEU A 383 6.53 -0.05 -18.89
CA LEU A 383 7.29 0.09 -17.66
C LEU A 383 7.65 1.57 -17.40
N GLU A 384 7.68 1.93 -16.13
CA GLU A 384 8.13 3.23 -15.65
C GLU A 384 9.11 3.05 -14.48
N PRO A 385 9.98 4.02 -14.18
CA PRO A 385 10.78 3.99 -12.96
C PRO A 385 9.89 3.82 -11.72
N GLY A 386 10.32 2.98 -10.78
CA GLY A 386 9.59 2.74 -9.54
C GLY A 386 10.36 1.82 -8.60
N ASP A 387 9.64 1.20 -7.68
CA ASP A 387 10.20 0.31 -6.66
C ASP A 387 9.97 -1.19 -6.96
N GLY A 388 9.46 -1.52 -8.14
CA GLY A 388 9.10 -2.88 -8.57
C GLY A 388 7.65 -3.26 -8.32
N SER A 389 6.91 -2.48 -7.52
CA SER A 389 5.48 -2.66 -7.24
C SER A 389 4.66 -1.42 -7.56
N VAL A 390 5.22 -0.25 -7.31
CA VAL A 390 4.59 1.05 -7.49
C VAL A 390 5.50 1.93 -8.33
N THR A 391 4.96 2.55 -9.37
CA THR A 391 5.70 3.46 -10.24
C THR A 391 5.98 4.79 -9.55
N LYS A 392 7.03 5.49 -9.95
CA LYS A 392 7.38 6.81 -9.39
C LYS A 392 6.28 7.85 -9.60
N PRO A 393 5.57 7.91 -10.75
CA PRO A 393 4.39 8.77 -10.87
C PRO A 393 3.32 8.46 -9.83
N SER A 394 2.98 7.18 -9.64
CA SER A 394 2.01 6.76 -8.62
C SER A 394 2.45 7.14 -7.21
N LEU A 395 3.72 6.95 -6.86
CA LEU A 395 4.29 7.39 -5.58
C LEU A 395 4.08 8.89 -5.36
N LEU A 396 4.26 9.69 -6.40
CA LEU A 396 4.13 11.16 -6.36
C LEU A 396 2.69 11.67 -6.51
N ALA A 397 1.70 10.79 -6.63
CA ALA A 397 0.30 11.10 -6.94
C ALA A 397 0.17 11.91 -8.25
N ARG A 398 0.93 11.53 -9.28
CA ARG A 398 0.93 12.14 -10.61
C ARG A 398 0.54 11.13 -11.67
N GLU A 399 -0.10 11.59 -12.74
CA GLU A 399 -0.47 10.75 -13.88
C GLU A 399 0.76 10.36 -14.70
N THR A 400 1.71 11.29 -14.85
CA THR A 400 2.94 11.10 -15.60
C THR A 400 4.07 11.94 -15.01
N LEU A 401 5.32 11.59 -15.32
CA LEU A 401 6.50 12.41 -15.03
C LEU A 401 6.89 13.32 -16.20
N ASP A 402 6.21 13.22 -17.35
CA ASP A 402 6.45 14.11 -18.49
C ASP A 402 5.95 15.52 -18.18
N PRO A 403 6.83 16.51 -18.02
CA PRO A 403 6.44 17.88 -17.69
C PRO A 403 5.73 18.61 -18.84
N SER A 404 5.80 18.07 -20.05
CA SER A 404 5.11 18.63 -21.22
C SER A 404 3.70 18.10 -21.40
N ALA A 405 3.34 16.98 -20.74
CA ALA A 405 2.01 16.42 -20.81
C ALA A 405 1.06 17.19 -19.88
N PRO A 406 -0.15 17.51 -20.36
CA PRO A 406 -1.20 18.04 -19.48
C PRO A 406 -1.48 17.04 -18.33
N GLN A 407 -1.59 17.57 -17.11
CA GLN A 407 -1.86 16.77 -15.91
C GLN A 407 -3.02 17.40 -15.14
N ASN A 408 -3.77 16.57 -14.43
CA ASN A 408 -4.75 17.03 -13.48
C ASN A 408 -4.05 17.46 -12.19
N GLU A 409 -3.93 18.78 -11.97
CA GLU A 409 -3.29 19.34 -10.79
C GLU A 409 -4.04 19.02 -9.49
N ASP A 410 -5.33 18.75 -9.58
CA ASP A 410 -6.19 18.43 -8.45
C ASP A 410 -5.88 17.06 -7.81
N SER A 411 -5.21 16.16 -8.53
CA SER A 411 -4.79 14.85 -8.00
C SER A 411 -3.59 14.92 -7.06
N PHE A 412 -2.88 16.02 -7.02
CA PHE A 412 -1.63 16.15 -6.29
C PHE A 412 -1.84 16.22 -4.77
N ILE A 413 -0.93 15.56 -4.05
CA ILE A 413 -0.83 15.70 -2.59
C ILE A 413 0.26 16.72 -2.23
N PRO A 414 0.09 17.49 -1.15
CA PRO A 414 1.07 18.52 -0.75
C PRO A 414 2.29 17.88 -0.08
N ILE A 415 3.14 17.22 -0.87
CA ILE A 415 4.36 16.58 -0.39
C ILE A 415 5.38 17.66 -0.05
N ALA A 416 5.76 17.76 1.23
CA ALA A 416 6.80 18.68 1.69
C ALA A 416 8.21 18.22 1.28
N TYR A 417 8.47 16.92 1.40
CA TYR A 417 9.74 16.29 1.02
C TYR A 417 9.50 14.92 0.41
N TRP A 418 10.33 14.56 -0.57
CA TRP A 418 10.38 13.21 -1.13
C TRP A 418 11.83 12.71 -1.17
N PHE A 419 12.01 11.44 -0.83
CA PHE A 419 13.29 10.75 -0.89
C PHE A 419 13.14 9.51 -1.77
N PHE A 420 13.86 9.48 -2.88
CA PHE A 420 13.93 8.30 -3.72
C PHE A 420 15.24 7.57 -3.47
N LEU A 421 15.13 6.25 -3.30
CA LEU A 421 16.22 5.36 -3.00
C LEU A 421 16.32 4.29 -4.08
N CYS A 422 17.53 3.81 -4.35
CA CYS A 422 17.72 2.70 -5.28
C CYS A 422 17.38 1.36 -4.59
N GLU A 423 16.12 1.23 -4.15
CA GLU A 423 15.64 0.07 -3.40
C GLU A 423 14.29 -0.42 -3.94
N ARG A 424 14.03 -1.73 -3.75
CA ARG A 424 12.74 -2.33 -4.05
C ARG A 424 11.73 -2.08 -2.94
N HIS A 425 10.44 -2.16 -3.30
CA HIS A 425 9.29 -1.94 -2.42
C HIS A 425 9.41 -2.59 -1.04
N ASN A 426 9.85 -3.84 -1.00
CA ASN A 426 10.00 -4.64 0.22
C ASN A 426 11.38 -4.53 0.89
N ARG A 427 12.27 -3.62 0.45
CA ARG A 427 13.63 -3.42 0.98
C ARG A 427 13.92 -1.99 1.42
N LEU A 428 13.03 -1.05 1.15
CA LEU A 428 13.20 0.38 1.47
C LEU A 428 13.70 0.59 2.91
N THR A 429 13.13 -0.13 3.87
CA THR A 429 13.37 0.06 5.30
C THR A 429 14.74 -0.44 5.80
N GLY A 430 15.38 -1.32 5.03
CA GLY A 430 16.74 -1.79 5.30
C GLY A 430 17.84 -0.81 4.90
N ASN A 431 17.50 0.22 4.11
CA ASN A 431 18.46 1.21 3.62
C ASN A 431 18.83 2.20 4.72
N ILE A 432 20.13 2.43 4.92
CA ILE A 432 20.63 3.31 5.99
C ILE A 432 20.18 4.78 5.78
N ASN A 433 20.10 5.23 4.53
CA ASN A 433 19.63 6.59 4.23
C ASN A 433 18.14 6.74 4.54
N PHE A 434 17.35 5.68 4.35
CA PHE A 434 15.96 5.67 4.82
C PHE A 434 15.90 5.83 6.33
N GLN A 435 16.65 5.03 7.07
CA GLN A 435 16.65 5.03 8.54
C GLN A 435 17.08 6.38 9.11
N ASP A 436 18.13 6.98 8.55
CA ASP A 436 18.63 8.30 8.94
C ASP A 436 17.59 9.38 8.66
N ASN A 437 17.07 9.46 7.44
CA ASN A 437 16.08 10.47 7.07
C ASN A 437 14.75 10.29 7.84
N LEU A 438 14.31 9.04 8.10
CA LEU A 438 13.13 8.77 8.92
C LEU A 438 13.31 9.35 10.33
N LEU A 439 14.45 9.08 10.97
CA LEU A 439 14.74 9.62 12.30
C LEU A 439 14.83 11.15 12.29
N ASN A 440 15.48 11.73 11.30
CA ASN A 440 15.52 13.17 11.14
C ASN A 440 14.11 13.76 11.02
N VAL A 441 13.27 13.20 10.16
CA VAL A 441 11.86 13.63 9.99
C VAL A 441 11.09 13.54 11.31
N LEU A 442 11.21 12.46 12.05
CA LEU A 442 10.44 12.21 13.26
C LEU A 442 10.94 13.04 14.45
N LEU A 443 12.26 13.15 14.65
CA LEU A 443 12.88 13.72 15.83
C LEU A 443 13.15 15.22 15.73
N THR A 444 13.20 15.80 14.53
CA THR A 444 13.37 17.23 14.35
C THR A 444 12.08 17.97 14.72
N ARG A 445 12.17 18.89 15.66
CA ARG A 445 11.07 19.82 15.97
C ARG A 445 10.87 20.78 14.80
N SER A 446 9.62 21.05 14.44
CA SER A 446 9.31 22.11 13.49
C SER A 446 9.74 23.45 14.09
N LEU A 447 10.56 24.22 13.37
CA LEU A 447 10.97 25.53 13.83
C LEU A 447 9.76 26.51 13.81
N PRO A 448 9.66 27.46 14.76
CA PRO A 448 8.49 28.34 14.83
C PRO A 448 8.18 29.11 13.55
N TRP A 449 9.19 29.44 12.73
CA TRP A 449 9.02 30.15 11.45
C TRP A 449 8.43 29.26 10.33
N GLU A 450 8.55 27.93 10.41
CA GLU A 450 7.91 27.01 9.48
C GLU A 450 6.37 26.93 9.69
N MET A 451 5.89 27.41 10.83
CA MET A 451 4.46 27.41 11.16
C MET A 451 3.72 28.69 10.69
N THR A 452 4.42 29.68 10.17
CA THR A 452 3.87 31.02 9.91
C THR A 452 3.80 31.44 8.45
N THR A 453 4.20 30.58 7.50
CA THR A 453 4.07 30.89 6.07
C THR A 453 2.85 30.17 5.48
N PRO A 454 1.72 30.85 5.25
CA PRO A 454 0.77 30.37 4.25
C PRO A 454 1.52 30.40 2.91
N ALA A 455 1.53 29.31 2.18
CA ALA A 455 1.98 29.32 0.80
C ALA A 455 1.09 30.28 0.02
N THR A 456 1.55 31.50 -0.16
CA THR A 456 1.06 32.38 -1.21
C THR A 456 1.85 32.00 -2.46
N HIS A 457 1.24 31.21 -3.32
CA HIS A 457 1.36 31.33 -4.79
C HIS A 457 0.34 30.43 -5.45
#